data_46a70f8edb4d48c65cf50e6ac9f4b9a4
#
_entry.id   46a70f8edb4d48c65cf50e6ac9f4b9a4
#
_cell.length_a   1.000
_cell.length_b   1.000
_cell.length_c   1.000
_cell.angle_alpha   90.00
_cell.angle_beta   90.00
_cell.angle_gamma   90.00
#
_symmetry.space_group_name_H-M   'P 1'
#
loop_
_entity.id
_entity.type
_entity.pdbx_description
1 polymer ?
#
loop_
_entity_poly.entity_id
_entity_poly.type
_entity_poly.pdbx_seq_one_letter_code
_entity_poly.pdbx_strand_id
1 'polypeptide(L)'
;MRCLSQGIFQEIFRTPIRRIGAFAGCALLAASCSNTGGTSPTGPSGPPPAGSTIVYTAVGASDATGYGSSVVCVPFFVDCPNGTGYVQVAVRALQSQGYKVTVRNMGEPTAVIGQDFQSLGQQYGRIIAFNFIDREMPFVLTNSTLVTIFAGGNDVNVITAALGGGAGGNDPLGFIDAQIRAFGADYTTLLSGIRNLAPSARVIVLNVPNMAGLPYMAGDSLQKRQAAQRAAVGMTTQVVNPLIGQGATIVDLMCDGRSYVPSNYSSDGMHPNDAGYAFMASELLRAITSSSYPSPQTSCGPMTVVPNP
;
A
#
# COMPACT_ATOMS: atom_id res chain seq x y z
N MET A 1 28.69 -48.36 16.88
CA MET A 1 28.39 -48.46 18.33
C MET A 1 26.99 -47.82 18.46
N ARG A 2 25.85 -48.56 18.49
CA ARG A 2 25.19 -49.26 19.58
C ARG A 2 25.17 -48.38 20.86
N CYS A 3 24.04 -48.05 21.49
CA CYS A 3 22.84 -48.76 21.93
C CYS A 3 21.71 -47.73 22.13
N LEU A 4 20.43 -47.90 21.79
CA LEU A 4 19.36 -48.75 22.38
C LEU A 4 19.10 -48.47 23.88
N SER A 5 17.87 -48.04 24.22
CA SER A 5 16.74 -48.82 24.82
C SER A 5 15.71 -47.85 25.37
N GLN A 6 14.42 -47.86 25.00
CA GLN A 6 13.30 -48.77 25.34
C GLN A 6 12.93 -48.77 26.83
N GLY A 7 11.61 -48.67 27.04
CA GLY A 7 10.84 -49.27 28.11
C GLY A 7 9.79 -48.30 28.67
N ILE A 8 8.52 -48.31 28.37
CA ILE A 8 7.42 -49.30 28.55
C ILE A 8 6.86 -49.29 29.98
N PHE A 9 5.53 -49.33 30.05
CA PHE A 9 4.53 -49.81 31.03
C PHE A 9 3.74 -48.69 31.72
N GLN A 10 2.45 -48.49 31.37
CA GLN A 10 1.21 -49.31 31.67
C GLN A 10 0.86 -49.18 33.16
N GLU A 11 -0.27 -48.73 33.40
CA GLU A 11 -1.68 -49.14 33.53
C GLU A 11 -2.22 -49.23 34.95
N ILE A 12 -3.47 -48.92 35.10
CA ILE A 12 -4.54 -49.46 35.96
C ILE A 12 -4.66 -48.86 37.39
N PHE A 13 -5.82 -48.24 37.65
CA PHE A 13 -6.88 -48.81 38.51
C PHE A 13 -8.20 -48.01 38.44
N ARG A 14 -9.28 -48.74 38.13
CA ARG A 14 -10.69 -48.40 38.30
C ARG A 14 -11.08 -48.64 39.74
N THR A 15 -11.98 -47.86 40.32
CA THR A 15 -13.36 -48.20 40.65
C THR A 15 -14.03 -47.17 41.58
N PRO A 16 -15.36 -47.18 41.79
CA PRO A 16 -16.19 -46.03 42.08
C PRO A 16 -16.79 -46.05 43.47
N ILE A 17 -17.11 -44.87 44.05
CA ILE A 17 -18.04 -44.77 45.20
C ILE A 17 -18.95 -43.55 45.12
N ARG A 18 -20.20 -43.84 45.05
CA ARG A 18 -21.50 -43.28 45.48
C ARG A 18 -21.57 -41.86 46.10
N ARG A 19 -22.54 -41.19 45.48
CA ARG A 19 -23.54 -40.22 45.91
C ARG A 19 -23.59 -39.82 47.39
N ILE A 20 -23.59 -38.53 47.68
CA ILE A 20 -24.51 -37.86 48.61
C ILE A 20 -24.73 -36.42 48.05
N GLY A 21 -25.98 -36.00 47.95
CA GLY A 21 -26.38 -34.69 47.43
C GLY A 21 -26.28 -33.61 48.53
N ALA A 22 -26.01 -32.41 48.10
CA ALA A 22 -26.40 -31.19 48.79
C ALA A 22 -26.70 -30.10 47.75
N PHE A 23 -27.96 -29.67 47.76
CA PHE A 23 -28.39 -28.50 47.00
C PHE A 23 -27.76 -27.25 47.63
N ALA A 24 -26.99 -26.53 46.84
CA ALA A 24 -26.64 -25.15 47.17
C ALA A 24 -26.71 -24.34 45.88
N GLY A 25 -27.56 -23.32 45.90
CA GLY A 25 -27.89 -22.49 44.75
C GLY A 25 -26.68 -21.79 44.19
N CYS A 26 -26.41 -22.03 42.93
CA CYS A 26 -25.51 -21.20 42.13
C CYS A 26 -26.27 -20.03 41.52
N ALA A 27 -26.04 -18.83 42.06
CA ALA A 27 -26.40 -17.60 41.40
C ALA A 27 -25.64 -17.55 40.08
N LEU A 28 -26.36 -17.56 38.97
CA LEU A 28 -25.85 -17.31 37.64
C LEU A 28 -25.39 -15.82 37.54
N LEU A 29 -24.11 -15.58 37.79
CA LEU A 29 -23.47 -14.39 37.30
C LEU A 29 -23.32 -14.55 35.77
N ALA A 30 -24.25 -14.00 35.03
CA ALA A 30 -24.11 -13.77 33.62
C ALA A 30 -22.96 -12.74 33.43
N ALA A 31 -21.73 -13.23 33.27
CA ALA A 31 -20.66 -12.44 32.71
C ALA A 31 -21.01 -12.14 31.27
N SER A 32 -21.62 -10.98 31.03
CA SER A 32 -21.70 -10.41 29.70
C SER A 32 -20.26 -10.18 29.21
N CYS A 33 -19.75 -11.10 28.40
CA CYS A 33 -18.65 -10.80 27.52
C CYS A 33 -19.11 -9.69 26.61
N SER A 34 -18.86 -8.43 26.99
CA SER A 34 -18.86 -7.33 26.08
C SER A 34 -17.78 -7.64 25.05
N ASN A 35 -18.22 -8.04 23.86
CA ASN A 35 -17.40 -8.12 22.68
C ASN A 35 -16.92 -6.70 22.39
N THR A 36 -15.83 -6.28 23.02
CA THR A 36 -15.09 -5.11 22.59
C THR A 36 -14.47 -5.50 21.26
N GLY A 37 -15.25 -5.33 20.19
CA GLY A 37 -14.73 -5.30 18.84
C GLY A 37 -13.59 -4.31 18.87
N GLY A 38 -12.35 -4.80 18.79
CA GLY A 38 -11.19 -3.97 18.68
C GLY A 38 -11.36 -3.13 17.41
N THR A 39 -11.77 -1.87 17.58
CA THR A 39 -11.65 -0.89 16.53
C THR A 39 -10.16 -0.76 16.29
N SER A 40 -9.71 -1.21 15.11
CA SER A 40 -8.36 -0.88 14.64
C SER A 40 -8.18 0.63 14.84
N PRO A 41 -7.07 1.09 15.42
CA PRO A 41 -6.87 2.51 15.66
C PRO A 41 -6.93 3.23 14.31
N THR A 42 -8.02 3.95 14.08
CA THR A 42 -8.10 4.89 13.00
C THR A 42 -7.26 6.10 13.44
N GLY A 43 -6.18 6.38 12.72
CA GLY A 43 -5.38 7.58 12.96
C GLY A 43 -6.24 8.85 12.85
N PRO A 44 -5.69 10.02 13.20
CA PRO A 44 -6.42 11.28 13.14
C PRO A 44 -7.04 11.49 11.75
N SER A 45 -8.33 11.77 11.68
CA SER A 45 -9.06 11.92 10.40
C SER A 45 -9.08 13.36 9.88
N GLY A 46 -8.67 14.35 10.68
CA GLY A 46 -8.70 15.76 10.31
C GLY A 46 -7.36 16.32 9.83
N PRO A 47 -7.35 17.54 9.25
CA PRO A 47 -6.11 18.23 8.91
C PRO A 47 -5.28 18.52 10.16
N PRO A 48 -3.94 18.60 10.03
CA PRO A 48 -3.10 19.01 11.15
C PRO A 48 -3.43 20.46 11.53
N PRO A 49 -3.35 20.83 12.83
CA PRO A 49 -3.53 22.20 13.26
C PRO A 49 -2.56 23.14 12.54
N ALA A 50 -3.03 24.34 12.16
CA ALA A 50 -2.20 25.32 11.49
C ALA A 50 -0.90 25.61 12.27
N GLY A 51 0.24 25.65 11.60
CA GLY A 51 1.55 25.90 12.21
C GLY A 51 2.12 24.75 13.05
N SER A 52 1.44 23.59 13.11
CA SER A 52 1.92 22.44 13.88
C SER A 52 3.14 21.78 13.24
N THR A 53 3.79 20.91 14.01
CA THR A 53 4.87 20.05 13.50
C THR A 53 4.28 18.82 12.81
N ILE A 54 4.74 18.55 11.60
CA ILE A 54 4.42 17.35 10.83
C ILE A 54 5.69 16.50 10.73
N VAL A 55 5.66 15.31 11.34
CA VAL A 55 6.66 14.27 11.12
C VAL A 55 6.12 13.37 10.03
N TYR A 56 6.68 13.50 8.84
CA TYR A 56 6.19 12.86 7.61
C TYR A 56 7.09 11.68 7.24
N THR A 57 6.52 10.49 7.11
CA THR A 57 7.18 9.33 6.47
C THR A 57 6.47 9.01 5.15
N ALA A 58 7.22 9.00 4.04
CA ALA A 58 6.72 8.61 2.73
C ALA A 58 7.20 7.19 2.39
N VAL A 59 6.25 6.28 2.17
CA VAL A 59 6.44 4.90 1.71
C VAL A 59 6.09 4.85 0.23
N GLY A 60 6.98 4.34 -0.62
CA GLY A 60 6.74 4.32 -2.06
C GLY A 60 7.95 3.87 -2.87
N ALA A 61 7.80 3.81 -4.17
CA ALA A 61 8.86 3.39 -5.08
C ALA A 61 9.61 4.60 -5.68
N SER A 62 10.01 4.48 -6.96
CA SER A 62 10.71 5.53 -7.73
C SER A 62 9.97 6.86 -7.75
N ASP A 63 8.64 6.85 -7.76
CA ASP A 63 7.83 8.08 -7.71
C ASP A 63 8.05 8.88 -6.42
N ALA A 64 8.25 8.20 -5.28
CA ALA A 64 8.54 8.87 -4.02
C ALA A 64 9.91 9.56 -4.03
N THR A 65 10.88 9.03 -4.78
CA THR A 65 12.18 9.69 -5.00
C THR A 65 12.11 10.81 -6.02
N GLY A 66 11.03 10.90 -6.80
CA GLY A 66 10.89 11.84 -7.91
C GLY A 66 11.65 11.40 -9.16
N TYR A 67 11.79 10.10 -9.40
CA TYR A 67 12.40 9.59 -10.62
C TYR A 67 11.64 10.12 -11.85
N GLY A 68 12.37 10.57 -12.87
CA GLY A 68 11.76 11.23 -14.04
C GLY A 68 11.66 12.75 -13.92
N SER A 69 11.80 13.33 -12.73
CA SER A 69 11.86 14.77 -12.53
C SER A 69 13.27 15.35 -12.69
N SER A 70 13.39 16.68 -12.69
CA SER A 70 14.67 17.37 -12.87
C SER A 70 15.65 17.19 -11.69
N VAL A 71 15.15 16.98 -10.47
CA VAL A 71 15.95 16.73 -9.26
C VAL A 71 15.41 15.54 -8.52
N VAL A 72 16.03 14.38 -8.74
CA VAL A 72 15.72 13.12 -8.09
C VAL A 72 16.38 13.03 -6.72
N CYS A 73 15.64 12.59 -5.70
CA CYS A 73 16.18 12.39 -4.36
C CYS A 73 16.77 10.98 -4.23
N VAL A 74 17.93 10.88 -3.57
CA VAL A 74 18.50 9.56 -3.25
C VAL A 74 17.68 8.93 -2.13
N PRO A 75 17.31 7.63 -2.25
CA PRO A 75 16.52 6.94 -1.22
C PRO A 75 17.21 6.95 0.15
N PHE A 76 16.41 6.94 1.21
CA PHE A 76 16.73 6.67 2.61
C PHE A 76 17.54 7.70 3.39
N PHE A 77 18.49 8.45 2.84
CA PHE A 77 19.55 8.99 3.68
C PHE A 77 19.88 10.47 3.49
N VAL A 78 19.33 11.12 2.53
CA VAL A 78 19.75 12.48 2.23
C VAL A 78 18.58 13.43 2.32
N ASP A 79 18.75 14.46 3.16
CA ASP A 79 17.88 15.63 3.06
C ASP A 79 17.93 16.16 1.63
N CYS A 80 16.78 16.25 1.00
CA CYS A 80 16.66 16.59 -0.43
C CYS A 80 15.70 17.78 -0.60
N PRO A 81 16.02 18.94 -0.03
CA PRO A 81 15.09 20.07 0.03
C PRO A 81 14.71 20.60 -1.35
N ASN A 82 15.56 20.41 -2.34
CA ASN A 82 15.37 20.89 -3.72
C ASN A 82 14.76 19.82 -4.64
N GLY A 83 14.46 18.63 -4.14
CA GLY A 83 13.84 17.56 -4.92
C GLY A 83 12.54 18.00 -5.58
N THR A 84 12.33 17.57 -6.83
CA THR A 84 11.14 17.97 -7.61
C THR A 84 10.09 16.86 -7.71
N GLY A 85 10.31 15.72 -7.03
CA GLY A 85 9.29 14.68 -6.80
C GLY A 85 8.15 15.14 -5.87
N TYR A 86 7.00 14.49 -5.94
CA TYR A 86 5.78 14.90 -5.23
C TYR A 86 5.96 15.04 -3.71
N VAL A 87 6.79 14.20 -3.09
CA VAL A 87 7.06 14.25 -1.64
C VAL A 87 7.70 15.58 -1.26
N GLN A 88 8.77 15.97 -1.93
CA GLN A 88 9.53 17.17 -1.59
C GLN A 88 8.78 18.45 -1.99
N VAL A 89 8.03 18.42 -3.10
CA VAL A 89 7.16 19.53 -3.50
C VAL A 89 6.06 19.75 -2.45
N ALA A 90 5.42 18.68 -1.96
CA ALA A 90 4.42 18.77 -0.90
C ALA A 90 5.02 19.28 0.42
N VAL A 91 6.25 18.84 0.79
CA VAL A 91 6.95 19.32 1.99
C VAL A 91 7.16 20.83 1.93
N ARG A 92 7.70 21.36 0.82
CA ARG A 92 7.90 22.81 0.65
C ARG A 92 6.59 23.58 0.68
N ALA A 93 5.54 23.03 0.08
CA ALA A 93 4.22 23.64 0.09
C ALA A 93 3.62 23.70 1.51
N LEU A 94 3.78 22.66 2.32
CA LEU A 94 3.39 22.66 3.74
C LEU A 94 4.20 23.68 4.54
N GLN A 95 5.51 23.74 4.33
CA GLN A 95 6.39 24.72 4.99
C GLN A 95 6.00 26.16 4.63
N SER A 96 5.63 26.44 3.37
CA SER A 96 5.15 27.74 2.94
C SER A 96 3.81 28.14 3.59
N GLN A 97 3.01 27.16 4.02
CA GLN A 97 1.80 27.36 4.81
C GLN A 97 2.06 27.48 6.32
N GLY A 98 3.33 27.51 6.74
CA GLY A 98 3.73 27.71 8.13
C GLY A 98 3.87 26.43 8.96
N TYR A 99 3.70 25.23 8.38
CA TYR A 99 3.97 23.99 9.09
C TYR A 99 5.48 23.75 9.29
N LYS A 100 5.83 23.13 10.40
CA LYS A 100 7.21 22.66 10.65
C LYS A 100 7.30 21.21 10.20
N VAL A 101 7.90 20.93 9.05
CA VAL A 101 7.91 19.58 8.46
C VAL A 101 9.31 18.98 8.56
N THR A 102 9.40 17.79 9.16
CA THR A 102 10.52 16.87 8.99
C THR A 102 10.05 15.70 8.14
N VAL A 103 10.83 15.29 7.16
CA VAL A 103 10.46 14.21 6.24
C VAL A 103 11.46 13.08 6.28
N ARG A 104 10.96 11.84 6.29
CA ARG A 104 11.69 10.62 5.94
C ARG A 104 11.06 10.04 4.68
N ASN A 105 11.76 10.19 3.57
CA ASN A 105 11.36 9.58 2.31
C ASN A 105 12.00 8.19 2.22
N MET A 106 11.16 7.15 2.19
CA MET A 106 11.59 5.75 2.13
C MET A 106 11.62 5.21 0.71
N GLY A 107 11.28 6.05 -0.28
CA GLY A 107 11.14 5.64 -1.67
C GLY A 107 12.34 4.86 -2.20
N GLU A 108 12.07 3.66 -2.75
CA GLU A 108 13.09 2.78 -3.31
C GLU A 108 12.70 2.41 -4.74
N PRO A 109 13.49 2.84 -5.76
CA PRO A 109 13.19 2.51 -7.15
C PRO A 109 13.02 1.00 -7.37
N THR A 110 12.02 0.63 -8.17
CA THR A 110 11.62 -0.74 -8.49
C THR A 110 10.96 -1.54 -7.37
N ALA A 111 10.87 -1.01 -6.15
CA ALA A 111 10.25 -1.73 -5.05
C ALA A 111 8.78 -2.08 -5.35
N VAL A 112 8.37 -3.25 -4.89
CA VAL A 112 7.02 -3.81 -4.95
C VAL A 112 6.45 -3.95 -3.54
N ILE A 113 5.18 -4.31 -3.41
CA ILE A 113 4.53 -4.31 -2.10
C ILE A 113 5.09 -5.37 -1.14
N GLY A 114 5.33 -6.59 -1.59
CA GLY A 114 5.73 -7.72 -0.75
C GLY A 114 6.66 -8.70 -1.42
N GLN A 115 7.10 -9.71 -0.65
CA GLN A 115 8.09 -10.70 -1.07
C GLN A 115 7.61 -11.55 -2.24
N ASP A 116 6.31 -11.89 -2.31
CA ASP A 116 5.77 -12.72 -3.39
C ASP A 116 5.87 -11.99 -4.73
N PHE A 117 5.54 -10.70 -4.78
CA PHE A 117 5.72 -9.85 -5.97
C PHE A 117 7.20 -9.67 -6.32
N GLN A 118 8.08 -9.53 -5.32
CA GLN A 118 9.52 -9.45 -5.55
C GLN A 118 10.03 -10.74 -6.22
N SER A 119 9.69 -11.89 -5.67
CA SER A 119 10.07 -13.19 -6.20
C SER A 119 9.50 -13.43 -7.61
N LEU A 120 8.22 -13.11 -7.81
CA LEU A 120 7.57 -13.22 -9.11
C LEU A 120 8.25 -12.32 -10.15
N GLY A 121 8.54 -11.06 -9.80
CA GLY A 121 9.21 -10.14 -10.69
C GLY A 121 10.60 -10.63 -11.10
N GLN A 122 11.39 -11.09 -10.14
CA GLN A 122 12.73 -11.66 -10.39
C GLN A 122 12.66 -12.90 -11.27
N GLN A 123 11.70 -13.79 -11.04
CA GLN A 123 11.47 -14.99 -11.86
C GLN A 123 11.24 -14.65 -13.33
N TYR A 124 10.58 -13.52 -13.61
CA TYR A 124 10.27 -13.07 -14.97
C TYR A 124 11.17 -11.92 -15.44
N GLY A 125 12.40 -11.87 -14.93
CA GLY A 125 13.48 -11.04 -15.46
C GLY A 125 13.40 -9.56 -15.10
N ARG A 126 12.58 -9.18 -14.12
CA ARG A 126 12.57 -7.81 -13.61
C ARG A 126 13.62 -7.61 -12.52
N ILE A 127 14.25 -6.46 -12.52
CA ILE A 127 15.17 -6.06 -11.46
C ILE A 127 14.32 -5.47 -10.34
N ILE A 128 14.04 -6.28 -9.31
CA ILE A 128 13.33 -5.89 -8.09
C ILE A 128 14.28 -6.07 -6.92
N ALA A 129 14.79 -4.99 -6.38
CA ALA A 129 15.77 -5.03 -5.29
C ALA A 129 15.09 -5.24 -3.92
N PHE A 130 13.91 -4.63 -3.71
CA PHE A 130 13.29 -4.52 -2.40
C PHE A 130 11.76 -4.62 -2.49
N ASN A 131 11.14 -4.79 -1.32
CA ASN A 131 9.70 -4.66 -1.15
C ASN A 131 9.39 -3.77 0.07
N PHE A 132 8.20 -3.18 0.10
CA PHE A 132 7.80 -2.22 1.12
C PHE A 132 7.69 -2.84 2.51
N ILE A 133 7.18 -4.07 2.60
CA ILE A 133 6.96 -4.75 3.89
C ILE A 133 8.28 -4.98 4.61
N ASP A 134 9.32 -5.44 3.91
CA ASP A 134 10.57 -5.81 4.54
C ASP A 134 11.56 -4.65 4.67
N ARG A 135 11.48 -3.64 3.78
CA ARG A 135 12.54 -2.62 3.67
C ARG A 135 12.09 -1.19 3.95
N GLU A 136 10.79 -0.90 3.94
CA GLU A 136 10.28 0.43 4.22
C GLU A 136 9.45 0.46 5.50
N MET A 137 8.49 -0.45 5.64
CA MET A 137 7.62 -0.52 6.80
C MET A 137 8.38 -0.52 8.14
N PRO A 138 9.45 -1.34 8.34
CA PRO A 138 10.15 -1.38 9.64
C PRO A 138 10.84 -0.06 10.02
N PHE A 139 11.05 0.83 9.07
CA PHE A 139 11.73 2.11 9.26
C PHE A 139 10.79 3.31 9.31
N VAL A 140 9.47 3.08 9.31
CA VAL A 140 8.49 4.14 9.57
C VAL A 140 8.77 4.72 10.96
N LEU A 141 8.85 6.05 11.03
CA LEU A 141 9.13 6.74 12.30
C LEU A 141 7.95 6.54 13.26
N THR A 142 8.23 6.08 14.47
CA THR A 142 7.21 5.81 15.49
C THR A 142 6.47 7.06 15.95
N ASN A 143 7.08 8.23 15.77
CA ASN A 143 6.47 9.53 16.04
C ASN A 143 5.91 10.21 14.78
N SER A 144 5.76 9.47 13.67
CA SER A 144 5.11 10.03 12.48
C SER A 144 3.70 10.52 12.80
N THR A 145 3.38 11.72 12.32
CA THR A 145 2.02 12.29 12.35
C THR A 145 1.35 12.21 10.98
N LEU A 146 2.15 11.94 9.94
CA LEU A 146 1.70 11.75 8.57
C LEU A 146 2.49 10.59 7.94
N VAL A 147 1.79 9.64 7.33
CA VAL A 147 2.38 8.61 6.48
C VAL A 147 1.67 8.63 5.13
N THR A 148 2.42 8.68 4.04
CA THR A 148 1.87 8.44 2.70
C THR A 148 2.32 7.09 2.18
N ILE A 149 1.46 6.45 1.39
CA ILE A 149 1.75 5.18 0.71
C ILE A 149 1.40 5.34 -0.76
N PHE A 150 2.36 5.05 -1.65
CA PHE A 150 2.12 4.97 -3.08
C PHE A 150 2.71 3.66 -3.61
N ALA A 151 1.86 2.64 -3.73
CA ALA A 151 2.20 1.26 -4.10
C ALA A 151 1.35 0.78 -5.27
N GLY A 152 1.89 -0.14 -6.09
CA GLY A 152 1.15 -0.89 -7.10
C GLY A 152 1.65 -0.74 -8.53
N GLY A 153 2.31 0.37 -8.90
CA GLY A 153 2.80 0.56 -10.27
C GLY A 153 3.80 -0.52 -10.71
N ASN A 154 4.78 -0.83 -9.86
CA ASN A 154 5.73 -1.91 -10.12
C ASN A 154 5.07 -3.29 -10.04
N ASP A 155 4.10 -3.47 -9.17
CA ASP A 155 3.33 -4.72 -9.03
C ASP A 155 2.53 -5.02 -10.31
N VAL A 156 1.90 -4.02 -10.93
CA VAL A 156 1.27 -4.15 -12.24
C VAL A 156 2.29 -4.56 -13.31
N ASN A 157 3.47 -3.95 -13.30
CA ASN A 157 4.56 -4.29 -14.21
C ASN A 157 5.06 -5.73 -14.01
N VAL A 158 5.11 -6.23 -12.75
CA VAL A 158 5.42 -7.62 -12.44
C VAL A 158 4.37 -8.56 -13.02
N ILE A 159 3.09 -8.27 -12.83
CA ILE A 159 1.99 -9.08 -13.39
C ILE A 159 2.08 -9.16 -14.92
N THR A 160 2.28 -8.01 -15.59
CA THR A 160 2.36 -7.99 -17.06
C THR A 160 3.60 -8.70 -17.59
N ALA A 161 4.74 -8.62 -16.90
CA ALA A 161 5.95 -9.35 -17.25
C ALA A 161 5.76 -10.86 -17.06
N ALA A 162 5.16 -11.28 -15.95
CA ALA A 162 4.87 -12.69 -15.68
C ALA A 162 3.95 -13.30 -16.73
N LEU A 163 2.87 -12.59 -17.10
CA LEU A 163 1.97 -13.03 -18.18
C LEU A 163 2.70 -13.13 -19.52
N GLY A 164 3.55 -12.16 -19.87
CA GLY A 164 4.39 -12.20 -21.07
C GLY A 164 5.35 -13.37 -21.09
N GLY A 165 5.77 -13.85 -19.92
CA GLY A 165 6.59 -15.05 -19.72
C GLY A 165 5.79 -16.36 -19.60
N GLY A 166 4.47 -16.34 -19.81
CA GLY A 166 3.60 -17.51 -19.80
C GLY A 166 2.96 -17.87 -18.46
N ALA A 167 3.08 -17.00 -17.45
CA ALA A 167 2.32 -17.18 -16.21
C ALA A 167 0.81 -17.20 -16.49
N GLY A 168 0.05 -17.94 -15.66
CA GLY A 168 -1.39 -18.10 -15.83
C GLY A 168 -1.80 -19.17 -16.85
N GLY A 169 -0.87 -19.63 -17.72
CA GLY A 169 -1.13 -20.73 -18.66
C GLY A 169 -2.43 -20.53 -19.44
N ASN A 170 -3.43 -21.42 -19.21
CA ASN A 170 -4.72 -21.36 -19.88
C ASN A 170 -5.74 -20.42 -19.19
N ASP A 171 -5.41 -19.82 -18.05
CA ASP A 171 -6.25 -18.90 -17.30
C ASP A 171 -5.51 -17.62 -16.89
N PRO A 172 -5.15 -16.76 -17.86
CA PRO A 172 -4.45 -15.50 -17.56
C PRO A 172 -5.28 -14.53 -16.73
N LEU A 173 -6.62 -14.55 -16.85
CA LEU A 173 -7.48 -13.66 -16.06
C LEU A 173 -7.54 -14.10 -14.60
N GLY A 174 -7.70 -15.39 -14.35
CA GLY A 174 -7.64 -15.95 -12.99
C GLY A 174 -6.29 -15.72 -12.32
N PHE A 175 -5.18 -15.75 -13.09
CA PHE A 175 -3.86 -15.36 -12.59
C PHE A 175 -3.84 -13.89 -12.14
N ILE A 176 -4.30 -12.95 -12.97
CA ILE A 176 -4.34 -11.52 -12.59
C ILE A 176 -5.17 -11.34 -11.32
N ASP A 177 -6.35 -11.96 -11.23
CA ASP A 177 -7.23 -11.86 -10.08
C ASP A 177 -6.59 -12.45 -8.81
N ALA A 178 -5.81 -13.52 -8.95
CA ALA A 178 -5.02 -14.07 -7.84
C ALA A 178 -3.96 -13.08 -7.35
N GLN A 179 -3.27 -12.39 -8.28
CA GLN A 179 -2.28 -11.37 -7.92
C GLN A 179 -2.94 -10.14 -7.26
N ILE A 180 -4.12 -9.71 -7.70
CA ILE A 180 -4.86 -8.63 -7.04
C ILE A 180 -5.20 -9.01 -5.59
N ARG A 181 -5.62 -10.26 -5.33
CA ARG A 181 -5.88 -10.73 -3.96
C ARG A 181 -4.60 -10.79 -3.12
N ALA A 182 -3.49 -11.27 -3.68
CA ALA A 182 -2.19 -11.28 -3.01
C ALA A 182 -1.74 -9.87 -2.64
N PHE A 183 -1.87 -8.90 -3.57
CA PHE A 183 -1.62 -7.48 -3.31
C PHE A 183 -2.47 -6.96 -2.15
N GLY A 184 -3.74 -7.37 -2.05
CA GLY A 184 -4.62 -7.00 -0.95
C GLY A 184 -4.18 -7.54 0.41
N ALA A 185 -3.67 -8.77 0.45
CA ALA A 185 -3.11 -9.38 1.66
C ALA A 185 -1.84 -8.65 2.12
N ASP A 186 -0.94 -8.38 1.18
CA ASP A 186 0.29 -7.61 1.44
C ASP A 186 -0.02 -6.18 1.88
N TYR A 187 -1.00 -5.53 1.25
CA TYR A 187 -1.43 -4.18 1.64
C TYR A 187 -1.98 -4.13 3.06
N THR A 188 -2.73 -5.17 3.44
CA THR A 188 -3.24 -5.33 4.81
C THR A 188 -2.09 -5.46 5.81
N THR A 189 -1.08 -6.24 5.48
CA THR A 189 0.14 -6.42 6.30
C THR A 189 0.90 -5.10 6.42
N LEU A 190 1.14 -4.41 5.30
CA LEU A 190 1.83 -3.12 5.27
C LEU A 190 1.10 -2.07 6.12
N LEU A 191 -0.20 -1.89 5.92
CA LEU A 191 -0.98 -0.89 6.64
C LEU A 191 -1.06 -1.19 8.15
N SER A 192 -1.24 -2.46 8.52
CA SER A 192 -1.26 -2.89 9.91
C SER A 192 0.09 -2.66 10.59
N GLY A 193 1.20 -2.98 9.91
CA GLY A 193 2.54 -2.71 10.41
C GLY A 193 2.82 -1.22 10.61
N ILE A 194 2.43 -0.38 9.65
CA ILE A 194 2.55 1.09 9.76
C ILE A 194 1.76 1.62 10.95
N ARG A 195 0.51 1.16 11.14
CA ARG A 195 -0.33 1.59 12.27
C ARG A 195 0.18 1.13 13.62
N ASN A 196 0.79 -0.06 13.69
CA ASN A 196 1.42 -0.54 14.91
C ASN A 196 2.65 0.31 15.28
N LEU A 197 3.43 0.76 14.31
CA LEU A 197 4.62 1.59 14.52
C LEU A 197 4.24 3.05 14.83
N ALA A 198 3.29 3.60 14.10
CA ALA A 198 2.88 5.00 14.16
C ALA A 198 1.35 5.14 14.33
N PRO A 199 0.79 4.75 15.48
CA PRO A 199 -0.67 4.68 15.69
C PRO A 199 -1.36 6.05 15.62
N SER A 200 -0.62 7.13 15.84
CA SER A 200 -1.11 8.50 15.75
C SER A 200 -0.97 9.13 14.35
N ALA A 201 -0.40 8.40 13.39
CA ALA A 201 -0.21 8.94 12.07
C ALA A 201 -1.51 8.97 11.26
N ARG A 202 -1.77 10.08 10.60
CA ARG A 202 -2.73 10.12 9.51
C ARG A 202 -2.14 9.40 8.31
N VAL A 203 -2.87 8.45 7.75
CA VAL A 203 -2.43 7.69 6.57
C VAL A 203 -3.15 8.23 5.34
N ILE A 204 -2.37 8.61 4.33
CA ILE A 204 -2.86 9.03 3.02
C ILE A 204 -2.28 8.06 1.98
N VAL A 205 -3.15 7.52 1.15
CA VAL A 205 -2.77 6.57 0.11
C VAL A 205 -3.05 7.19 -1.26
N LEU A 206 -2.08 7.13 -2.15
CA LEU A 206 -2.27 7.46 -3.55
C LEU A 206 -2.63 6.17 -4.28
N ASN A 207 -3.76 6.13 -4.99
CA ASN A 207 -4.09 4.97 -5.81
C ASN A 207 -3.35 5.02 -7.16
N VAL A 208 -3.19 3.86 -7.80
CA VAL A 208 -2.42 3.75 -9.05
C VAL A 208 -3.28 4.16 -10.24
N PRO A 209 -2.80 5.04 -11.13
CA PRO A 209 -3.46 5.30 -12.41
C PRO A 209 -3.61 4.02 -13.24
N ASN A 210 -4.58 3.99 -14.16
CA ASN A 210 -4.66 2.90 -15.13
C ASN A 210 -3.41 2.91 -16.02
N MET A 211 -2.49 1.98 -15.77
CA MET A 211 -1.21 1.89 -16.47
C MET A 211 -1.37 1.77 -17.99
N ALA A 212 -2.47 1.15 -18.46
CA ALA A 212 -2.76 1.03 -19.89
C ALA A 212 -3.03 2.38 -20.59
N GLY A 213 -3.36 3.42 -19.82
CA GLY A 213 -3.58 4.79 -20.31
C GLY A 213 -2.34 5.66 -20.30
N LEU A 214 -1.23 5.20 -19.73
CA LEU A 214 0.01 5.97 -19.64
C LEU A 214 0.80 5.93 -20.95
N PRO A 215 1.56 6.98 -21.29
CA PRO A 215 2.43 6.99 -22.47
C PRO A 215 3.39 5.80 -22.52
N TYR A 216 3.84 5.32 -21.39
CA TYR A 216 4.69 4.13 -21.21
C TYR A 216 4.16 2.90 -21.96
N MET A 217 2.83 2.68 -21.99
CA MET A 217 2.24 1.50 -22.64
C MET A 217 1.60 1.80 -23.99
N ALA A 218 1.77 3.00 -24.55
CA ALA A 218 1.11 3.39 -25.80
C ALA A 218 1.50 2.49 -27.00
N GLY A 219 2.73 1.97 -27.01
CA GLY A 219 3.25 1.07 -28.05
C GLY A 219 3.09 -0.43 -27.73
N ASP A 220 2.54 -0.79 -26.59
CA ASP A 220 2.38 -2.19 -26.18
C ASP A 220 1.17 -2.86 -26.85
N SER A 221 1.20 -4.19 -26.93
CA SER A 221 0.08 -4.98 -27.47
C SER A 221 -1.21 -4.74 -26.68
N LEU A 222 -2.36 -4.88 -27.37
CA LEU A 222 -3.65 -4.77 -26.71
C LEU A 222 -3.78 -5.72 -25.51
N GLN A 223 -3.33 -6.96 -25.65
CA GLN A 223 -3.37 -7.95 -24.57
C GLN A 223 -2.59 -7.51 -23.34
N LYS A 224 -1.37 -6.96 -23.51
CA LYS A 224 -0.58 -6.45 -22.38
C LYS A 224 -1.25 -5.25 -21.71
N ARG A 225 -1.82 -4.34 -22.50
CA ARG A 225 -2.57 -3.19 -22.00
C ARG A 225 -3.84 -3.60 -21.26
N GLN A 226 -4.56 -4.60 -21.76
CA GLN A 226 -5.72 -5.17 -21.06
C GLN A 226 -5.35 -5.79 -19.71
N ALA A 227 -4.24 -6.53 -19.66
CA ALA A 227 -3.73 -7.09 -18.42
C ALA A 227 -3.34 -6.00 -17.41
N ALA A 228 -2.64 -4.95 -17.86
CA ALA A 228 -2.28 -3.81 -17.04
C ALA A 228 -3.50 -3.05 -16.51
N GLN A 229 -4.51 -2.81 -17.36
CA GLN A 229 -5.78 -2.20 -16.97
C GLN A 229 -6.48 -3.02 -15.89
N ARG A 230 -6.66 -4.35 -16.12
CA ARG A 230 -7.32 -5.23 -15.15
C ARG A 230 -6.59 -5.22 -13.79
N ALA A 231 -5.26 -5.31 -13.80
CA ALA A 231 -4.46 -5.30 -12.59
C ALA A 231 -4.57 -3.95 -11.85
N ALA A 232 -4.31 -2.82 -12.54
CA ALA A 232 -4.34 -1.49 -11.92
C ALA A 232 -5.74 -1.11 -11.40
N VAL A 233 -6.79 -1.35 -12.21
CA VAL A 233 -8.17 -1.08 -11.80
C VAL A 233 -8.58 -2.01 -10.65
N GLY A 234 -8.24 -3.28 -10.72
CA GLY A 234 -8.54 -4.25 -9.65
C GLY A 234 -7.85 -3.89 -8.34
N MET A 235 -6.55 -3.59 -8.35
CA MET A 235 -5.81 -3.13 -7.17
C MET A 235 -6.42 -1.85 -6.59
N THR A 236 -6.77 -0.89 -7.44
CA THR A 236 -7.37 0.37 -7.01
C THR A 236 -8.75 0.15 -6.39
N THR A 237 -9.66 -0.53 -7.08
CA THR A 237 -11.07 -0.62 -6.66
C THR A 237 -11.34 -1.66 -5.58
N GLN A 238 -10.58 -2.77 -5.57
CA GLN A 238 -10.80 -3.88 -4.63
C GLN A 238 -9.90 -3.78 -3.39
N VAL A 239 -8.77 -3.07 -3.46
CA VAL A 239 -7.79 -3.01 -2.38
C VAL A 239 -7.64 -1.59 -1.83
N VAL A 240 -7.21 -0.62 -2.66
CA VAL A 240 -6.80 0.70 -2.18
C VAL A 240 -7.98 1.59 -1.80
N ASN A 241 -8.98 1.74 -2.68
CA ASN A 241 -10.12 2.61 -2.41
C ASN A 241 -10.93 2.19 -1.16
N PRO A 242 -11.14 0.87 -0.87
CA PRO A 242 -11.79 0.42 0.35
C PRO A 242 -11.08 0.80 1.66
N LEU A 243 -9.80 1.18 1.63
CA LEU A 243 -9.05 1.61 2.83
C LEU A 243 -9.65 2.88 3.47
N ILE A 244 -10.48 3.62 2.74
CA ILE A 244 -11.24 4.76 3.32
C ILE A 244 -12.11 4.30 4.49
N GLY A 245 -12.70 3.10 4.40
CA GLY A 245 -13.46 2.48 5.50
C GLY A 245 -12.59 2.09 6.71
N GLN A 246 -11.28 2.11 6.53
CA GLN A 246 -10.30 1.89 7.59
C GLN A 246 -9.64 3.20 8.05
N GLY A 247 -10.14 4.37 7.66
CA GLY A 247 -9.65 5.68 8.09
C GLY A 247 -8.46 6.23 7.29
N ALA A 248 -8.11 5.63 6.15
CA ALA A 248 -7.16 6.24 5.22
C ALA A 248 -7.85 7.33 4.37
N THR A 249 -7.09 8.35 3.98
CA THR A 249 -7.51 9.30 2.94
C THR A 249 -6.94 8.83 1.60
N ILE A 250 -7.74 8.77 0.54
CA ILE A 250 -7.30 8.29 -0.77
C ILE A 250 -7.15 9.45 -1.73
N VAL A 251 -5.95 9.65 -2.28
CA VAL A 251 -5.70 10.55 -3.42
C VAL A 251 -6.00 9.76 -4.69
N ASP A 252 -7.05 10.16 -5.39
CA ASP A 252 -7.59 9.42 -6.54
C ASP A 252 -6.87 9.80 -7.84
N LEU A 253 -5.69 9.23 -8.07
CA LEU A 253 -4.95 9.38 -9.31
C LEU A 253 -5.57 8.57 -10.46
N MET A 254 -6.31 7.48 -10.16
CA MET A 254 -6.96 6.65 -11.15
C MET A 254 -8.00 7.44 -11.94
N CYS A 255 -8.80 8.27 -11.29
CA CYS A 255 -9.87 9.03 -11.92
C CYS A 255 -9.51 10.49 -12.21
N ASP A 256 -8.31 10.93 -11.89
CA ASP A 256 -7.84 12.26 -12.22
C ASP A 256 -7.31 12.31 -13.67
N GLY A 257 -7.97 13.06 -14.52
CA GLY A 257 -7.59 13.19 -15.94
C GLY A 257 -6.14 13.69 -16.15
N ARG A 258 -5.56 14.42 -15.18
CA ARG A 258 -4.17 14.90 -15.23
C ARG A 258 -3.16 13.76 -15.18
N SER A 259 -3.54 12.60 -14.61
CA SER A 259 -2.72 11.38 -14.64
C SER A 259 -2.53 10.79 -16.04
N TYR A 260 -3.27 11.28 -17.06
CA TYR A 260 -3.22 10.74 -18.41
C TYR A 260 -2.76 11.78 -19.44
N VAL A 261 -2.26 12.92 -18.99
CA VAL A 261 -1.74 13.97 -19.86
C VAL A 261 -0.28 13.65 -20.21
N PRO A 262 0.05 13.37 -21.50
CA PRO A 262 1.41 12.94 -21.87
C PRO A 262 2.52 13.92 -21.46
N SER A 263 2.25 15.23 -21.49
CA SER A 263 3.22 16.25 -21.08
C SER A 263 3.54 16.27 -19.57
N ASN A 264 2.84 15.50 -18.76
CA ASN A 264 3.12 15.32 -17.34
C ASN A 264 4.13 14.20 -17.07
N TYR A 265 4.62 13.52 -18.12
CA TYR A 265 5.52 12.39 -17.98
C TYR A 265 6.94 12.71 -18.49
N SER A 266 7.92 12.04 -17.93
CA SER A 266 9.29 12.02 -18.41
C SER A 266 9.40 11.26 -19.75
N SER A 267 10.58 11.21 -20.33
CA SER A 267 10.81 10.54 -21.61
C SER A 267 10.54 9.03 -21.59
N ASP A 268 10.48 8.40 -20.40
CA ASP A 268 10.15 6.99 -20.26
C ASP A 268 8.64 6.72 -20.31
N GLY A 269 7.83 7.78 -20.23
CA GLY A 269 6.36 7.72 -20.30
C GLY A 269 5.68 7.07 -19.09
N MET A 270 6.45 6.61 -18.10
CA MET A 270 5.95 5.96 -16.87
C MET A 270 6.03 6.90 -15.68
N HIS A 271 7.19 7.52 -15.47
CA HIS A 271 7.41 8.39 -14.33
C HIS A 271 6.99 9.82 -14.67
N PRO A 272 6.28 10.49 -13.75
CA PRO A 272 5.97 11.89 -13.92
C PRO A 272 7.25 12.75 -14.04
N ASN A 273 7.18 13.81 -14.81
CA ASN A 273 8.16 14.90 -14.79
C ASN A 273 7.80 15.93 -13.71
N ASP A 274 8.51 17.07 -13.67
CA ASP A 274 8.24 18.12 -12.69
C ASP A 274 6.80 18.60 -12.68
N ALA A 275 6.15 18.72 -13.84
CA ALA A 275 4.75 19.14 -13.95
C ALA A 275 3.78 18.06 -13.40
N GLY A 276 4.06 16.79 -13.71
CA GLY A 276 3.30 15.65 -13.20
C GLY A 276 3.43 15.53 -11.67
N TYR A 277 4.64 15.66 -11.14
CA TYR A 277 4.83 15.62 -9.70
C TYR A 277 4.28 16.85 -8.98
N ALA A 278 4.28 18.03 -9.60
CA ALA A 278 3.65 19.21 -9.03
C ALA A 278 2.13 19.02 -8.89
N PHE A 279 1.48 18.42 -9.89
CA PHE A 279 0.06 18.07 -9.79
C PHE A 279 -0.20 17.06 -8.67
N MET A 280 0.57 15.96 -8.59
CA MET A 280 0.44 14.95 -7.52
C MET A 280 0.64 15.59 -6.15
N ALA A 281 1.65 16.45 -5.98
CA ALA A 281 1.91 17.19 -4.76
C ALA A 281 0.76 18.11 -4.37
N SER A 282 0.10 18.76 -5.35
CA SER A 282 -1.05 19.64 -5.11
C SER A 282 -2.24 18.85 -4.56
N GLU A 283 -2.52 17.66 -5.09
CA GLU A 283 -3.58 16.79 -4.58
C GLU A 283 -3.23 16.23 -3.20
N LEU A 284 -1.98 15.81 -3.00
CA LEU A 284 -1.52 15.38 -1.68
C LEU A 284 -1.63 16.49 -0.64
N LEU A 285 -1.20 17.72 -0.97
CA LEU A 285 -1.32 18.88 -0.09
C LEU A 285 -2.79 19.12 0.29
N ARG A 286 -3.68 19.09 -0.70
CA ARG A 286 -5.13 19.22 -0.48
C ARG A 286 -5.66 18.10 0.41
N ALA A 287 -5.22 16.86 0.21
CA ALA A 287 -5.58 15.73 1.06
C ALA A 287 -5.07 15.89 2.49
N ILE A 288 -3.90 16.49 2.71
CA ILE A 288 -3.34 16.75 4.04
C ILE A 288 -4.10 17.88 4.75
N THR A 289 -4.42 18.97 4.06
CA THR A 289 -4.86 20.22 4.70
C THR A 289 -6.37 20.45 4.66
N SER A 290 -7.13 19.67 3.88
CA SER A 290 -8.58 19.79 3.82
C SER A 290 -9.27 18.99 4.93
N SER A 291 -10.32 19.57 5.50
CA SER A 291 -11.24 18.85 6.40
C SER A 291 -12.26 17.98 5.66
N SER A 292 -12.40 18.16 4.35
CA SER A 292 -13.39 17.48 3.49
C SER A 292 -12.78 17.08 2.15
N TYR A 293 -11.72 16.27 2.19
CA TYR A 293 -11.14 15.69 0.96
C TYR A 293 -12.12 14.66 0.37
N PRO A 294 -12.42 14.71 -0.94
CA PRO A 294 -13.42 13.83 -1.54
C PRO A 294 -12.99 12.36 -1.50
N SER A 295 -13.97 11.47 -1.39
CA SER A 295 -13.76 10.04 -1.56
C SER A 295 -13.39 9.73 -3.01
N PRO A 296 -12.60 8.66 -3.27
CA PRO A 296 -12.29 8.23 -4.63
C PRO A 296 -13.56 7.84 -5.37
N GLN A 297 -13.55 8.05 -6.69
CA GLN A 297 -14.68 7.69 -7.53
C GLN A 297 -14.79 6.16 -7.64
N THR A 298 -16.01 5.66 -7.67
CA THR A 298 -16.28 4.21 -7.84
C THR A 298 -16.15 3.77 -9.30
N SER A 299 -16.30 4.70 -10.24
CA SER A 299 -16.12 4.48 -11.67
C SER A 299 -15.78 5.78 -12.38
N CYS A 300 -14.96 5.71 -13.42
CA CYS A 300 -14.61 6.84 -14.27
C CYS A 300 -14.10 6.35 -15.64
N GLY A 301 -14.09 7.24 -16.62
CA GLY A 301 -13.61 6.92 -17.98
C GLY A 301 -12.22 6.30 -18.02
N PRO A 302 -11.23 6.81 -17.25
CA PRO A 302 -9.90 6.22 -17.20
C PRO A 302 -9.81 4.75 -16.74
N MET A 303 -10.82 4.19 -16.08
CA MET A 303 -10.84 2.76 -15.73
C MET A 303 -11.02 1.82 -16.93
N THR A 304 -11.41 2.35 -18.10
CA THR A 304 -11.70 1.59 -19.31
C THR A 304 -11.07 2.21 -20.55
N VAL A 305 -9.77 2.49 -20.52
CA VAL A 305 -9.01 3.09 -21.63
C VAL A 305 -8.76 2.12 -22.79
N VAL A 306 -8.84 0.82 -22.51
CA VAL A 306 -8.85 -0.25 -23.53
C VAL A 306 -10.05 -1.16 -23.28
N PRO A 307 -10.60 -1.83 -24.34
CA PRO A 307 -11.65 -2.82 -24.14
C PRO A 307 -11.23 -3.88 -23.14
N ASN A 308 -12.17 -4.32 -22.30
CA ASN A 308 -11.91 -5.47 -21.42
C ASN A 308 -11.68 -6.74 -22.25
N PRO A 309 -10.84 -7.68 -21.78
CA PRO A 309 -10.59 -8.94 -22.48
C PRO A 309 -11.82 -9.83 -22.55
#